data_b355d2299829faef80c0979fe1820546
#
_entry.id   b355d2299829faef80c0979fe1820546
#
_cell.length_a   1.000
_cell.length_b   1.000
_cell.length_c   1.000
_cell.angle_alpha   90.00
_cell.angle_beta   90.00
_cell.angle_gamma   90.00
#
_symmetry.space_group_name_H-M   'P 1'
#
loop_
_entity.id
_entity.type
_entity.pdbx_description
1 polymer ?
#
loop_
_entity_poly.entity_id
_entity_poly.type
_entity_poly.pdbx_seq_one_letter_code
_entity_poly.pdbx_strand_id
1 'polypeptide(L)'
;MQTQQKLFTNRMLLTLLWPLVVEQALNVLVGMSDTVMVSSVGEAAISGVSLVDMINYLILNIFAALATGGAVITSQFLGAKKPGEASRSAGQLVTLSSILGTAVMALCLLLRGPMLRLFFGSIADDVFQAAMIYFTITTISYPFLALYNAGAAIFRSVGNSEVSMRVSVVMNITNIVGNAFCIFVLRMGVAGVAVPTLVSRVLGAVIILKLTTRHDNVARVTWDGVKHLQPQMAKNILYIGIPSALENSLFQLGRVLVVSMISLFGTVHISANAVANNLDGMGCIVGQAIGLAMITVVGRCVGAQQLDQASYFTKKLLLWDYIAQGTTNALILIFLNPLLSVYTLSDETRHLAWLLVMIHAGSAIFLWPAGFVLPNALRAANDVRFTMLTSILSMGIWRLAFSYILCVQMGMGAVGVWIAMVVDWVCRVTCFVVRFVSGAWKKKCVAK
;
A
#
# COMPACT_ATOMS: atom_id res chain seq x y z
N MET A 1 -32.71 -24.52 -11.97
CA MET A 1 -31.54 -23.84 -11.40
C MET A 1 -32.03 -22.74 -10.47
N GLN A 2 -31.96 -22.95 -9.16
CA GLN A 2 -32.30 -21.92 -8.19
C GLN A 2 -31.29 -20.78 -8.41
N THR A 3 -31.77 -19.59 -8.71
CA THR A 3 -30.96 -18.37 -8.76
C THR A 3 -30.39 -18.12 -7.36
N GLN A 4 -29.16 -18.61 -7.11
CA GLN A 4 -28.46 -18.33 -5.86
C GLN A 4 -28.40 -16.81 -5.69
N GLN A 5 -28.99 -16.32 -4.61
CA GLN A 5 -29.01 -14.90 -4.26
C GLN A 5 -27.55 -14.40 -4.16
N LYS A 6 -27.22 -13.38 -4.94
CA LYS A 6 -25.87 -12.80 -4.95
C LYS A 6 -25.54 -12.22 -3.58
N LEU A 7 -24.35 -12.55 -3.04
CA LEU A 7 -23.87 -12.03 -1.75
C LEU A 7 -23.71 -10.52 -1.71
N PHE A 8 -23.41 -9.92 -2.87
CA PHE A 8 -23.23 -8.47 -3.00
C PHE A 8 -24.07 -7.92 -4.15
N THR A 9 -24.75 -6.80 -3.89
CA THR A 9 -25.37 -5.99 -4.94
C THR A 9 -24.36 -4.97 -5.49
N ASN A 10 -24.65 -4.40 -6.66
CA ASN A 10 -23.79 -3.31 -7.22
C ASN A 10 -23.71 -2.13 -6.27
N ARG A 11 -24.81 -1.78 -5.60
CA ARG A 11 -24.87 -0.68 -4.64
C ARG A 11 -23.92 -0.94 -3.45
N MET A 12 -23.92 -2.16 -2.91
CA MET A 12 -23.00 -2.52 -1.81
C MET A 12 -21.53 -2.43 -2.25
N LEU A 13 -21.20 -2.87 -3.48
CA LEU A 13 -19.85 -2.76 -4.00
C LEU A 13 -19.42 -1.30 -4.17
N LEU A 14 -20.27 -0.44 -4.71
CA LEU A 14 -19.98 1.00 -4.86
C LEU A 14 -19.85 1.71 -3.51
N THR A 15 -20.71 1.37 -2.53
CA THR A 15 -20.60 1.91 -1.16
C THR A 15 -19.29 1.48 -0.48
N LEU A 16 -18.78 0.30 -0.80
CA LEU A 16 -17.48 -0.15 -0.30
C LEU A 16 -16.32 0.56 -1.02
N LEU A 17 -16.41 0.74 -2.35
CA LEU A 17 -15.32 1.23 -3.20
C LEU A 17 -15.09 2.73 -3.06
N TRP A 18 -16.18 3.53 -3.10
CA TRP A 18 -16.03 4.99 -3.12
C TRP A 18 -15.21 5.55 -1.96
N PRO A 19 -15.46 5.16 -0.69
CA PRO A 19 -14.65 5.64 0.42
C PRO A 19 -13.18 5.21 0.32
N LEU A 20 -12.91 4.02 -0.24
CA LEU A 20 -11.53 3.55 -0.42
C LEU A 20 -10.78 4.38 -1.48
N VAL A 21 -11.45 4.77 -2.57
CA VAL A 21 -10.85 5.67 -3.57
C VAL A 21 -10.50 7.01 -2.94
N VAL A 22 -11.42 7.59 -2.15
CA VAL A 22 -11.15 8.84 -1.44
C VAL A 22 -10.00 8.68 -0.45
N GLU A 23 -9.95 7.59 0.32
CA GLU A 23 -8.87 7.30 1.26
C GLU A 23 -7.51 7.22 0.54
N GLN A 24 -7.42 6.52 -0.61
CA GLN A 24 -6.18 6.42 -1.37
C GLN A 24 -5.77 7.79 -1.98
N ALA A 25 -6.71 8.55 -2.51
CA ALA A 25 -6.45 9.89 -3.03
C ALA A 25 -5.91 10.82 -1.94
N LEU A 26 -6.51 10.79 -0.75
CA LEU A 26 -6.04 11.57 0.40
C LEU A 26 -4.63 11.20 0.84
N ASN A 27 -4.28 9.92 0.82
CA ASN A 27 -2.91 9.48 1.17
C ASN A 27 -1.87 10.08 0.20
N VAL A 28 -2.17 10.14 -1.09
CA VAL A 28 -1.30 10.78 -2.09
C VAL A 28 -1.19 12.29 -1.85
N LEU A 29 -2.33 12.97 -1.62
CA LEU A 29 -2.37 14.42 -1.40
C LEU A 29 -1.59 14.84 -0.14
N VAL A 30 -1.68 14.08 0.94
CA VAL A 30 -0.92 14.36 2.17
C VAL A 30 0.58 14.21 1.94
N GLY A 31 1.01 13.14 1.28
CA GLY A 31 2.44 12.97 0.96
C GLY A 31 3.00 14.13 0.12
N MET A 32 2.21 14.64 -0.84
CA MET A 32 2.60 15.83 -1.62
C MET A 32 2.65 17.08 -0.75
N SER A 33 1.65 17.28 0.11
CA SER A 33 1.57 18.42 1.03
C SER A 33 2.74 18.45 2.01
N ASP A 34 3.10 17.30 2.59
CA ASP A 34 4.23 17.16 3.50
C ASP A 34 5.53 17.55 2.81
N THR A 35 5.76 17.07 1.59
CA THR A 35 6.95 17.39 0.80
C THR A 35 7.06 18.90 0.53
N VAL A 36 5.96 19.55 0.15
CA VAL A 36 5.91 21.00 -0.11
C VAL A 36 6.19 21.78 1.18
N MET A 37 5.60 21.39 2.30
CA MET A 37 5.82 22.08 3.58
C MET A 37 7.25 21.89 4.09
N VAL A 38 7.84 20.71 3.96
CA VAL A 38 9.23 20.44 4.36
C VAL A 38 10.21 21.25 3.51
N SER A 39 9.91 21.47 2.22
CA SER A 39 10.80 22.25 1.35
C SER A 39 10.99 23.68 1.83
N SER A 40 10.02 24.26 2.55
CA SER A 40 10.13 25.60 3.13
C SER A 40 11.07 25.68 4.34
N VAL A 41 11.45 24.53 4.93
CA VAL A 41 12.37 24.44 6.09
C VAL A 41 13.84 24.50 5.63
N GLY A 42 14.15 23.95 4.45
CA GLY A 42 15.48 23.98 3.86
C GLY A 42 15.88 22.64 3.22
N GLU A 43 16.99 22.68 2.46
CA GLU A 43 17.45 21.52 1.67
C GLU A 43 17.87 20.32 2.53
N ALA A 44 18.54 20.57 3.65
CA ALA A 44 18.91 19.50 4.58
C ALA A 44 17.70 18.83 5.20
N ALA A 45 16.64 19.60 5.50
CA ALA A 45 15.39 19.09 6.05
C ALA A 45 14.66 18.17 5.05
N ILE A 46 14.47 18.63 3.80
CA ILE A 46 13.79 17.83 2.78
C ILE A 46 14.58 16.56 2.45
N SER A 47 15.89 16.63 2.39
CA SER A 47 16.78 15.49 2.15
C SER A 47 16.65 14.47 3.29
N GLY A 48 16.78 14.91 4.55
CA GLY A 48 16.68 14.05 5.72
C GLY A 48 15.31 13.37 5.85
N VAL A 49 14.23 14.12 5.63
CA VAL A 49 12.84 13.58 5.65
C VAL A 49 12.66 12.55 4.53
N SER A 50 13.08 12.85 3.31
CA SER A 50 12.94 11.96 2.16
C SER A 50 13.67 10.62 2.35
N LEU A 51 14.85 10.63 2.95
CA LEU A 51 15.60 9.41 3.28
C LEU A 51 14.85 8.55 4.30
N VAL A 52 14.34 9.19 5.36
CA VAL A 52 13.57 8.47 6.40
C VAL A 52 12.25 7.94 5.86
N ASP A 53 11.60 8.65 4.95
CA ASP A 53 10.34 8.20 4.36
C ASP A 53 10.50 6.92 3.54
N MET A 54 11.66 6.65 2.95
CA MET A 54 11.94 5.35 2.34
C MET A 54 11.83 4.21 3.37
N ILE A 55 12.34 4.41 4.59
CA ILE A 55 12.23 3.45 5.69
C ILE A 55 10.79 3.38 6.19
N ASN A 56 10.13 4.53 6.36
CA ASN A 56 8.73 4.61 6.76
C ASN A 56 7.80 3.82 5.82
N TYR A 57 8.03 3.90 4.50
CA TYR A 57 7.26 3.14 3.50
C TYR A 57 7.45 1.63 3.63
N LEU A 58 8.67 1.15 3.89
CA LEU A 58 8.92 -0.26 4.17
C LEU A 58 8.10 -0.75 5.36
N ILE A 59 8.16 -0.02 6.47
CA ILE A 59 7.48 -0.36 7.71
C ILE A 59 5.95 -0.30 7.55
N LEU A 60 5.44 0.73 6.87
CA LEU A 60 4.02 0.87 6.54
C LEU A 60 3.51 -0.34 5.75
N ASN A 61 4.29 -0.82 4.77
CA ASN A 61 3.93 -2.01 3.99
C ASN A 61 3.88 -3.29 4.84
N ILE A 62 4.74 -3.43 5.86
CA ILE A 62 4.70 -4.55 6.80
C ILE A 62 3.39 -4.51 7.62
N PHE A 63 3.02 -3.34 8.15
CA PHE A 63 1.77 -3.19 8.91
C PHE A 63 0.53 -3.40 8.05
N ALA A 64 0.53 -2.87 6.82
CA ALA A 64 -0.55 -3.08 5.86
C ALA A 64 -0.72 -4.55 5.46
N ALA A 65 0.38 -5.30 5.34
CA ALA A 65 0.36 -6.72 5.05
C ALA A 65 -0.21 -7.54 6.21
N LEU A 66 0.15 -7.24 7.46
CA LEU A 66 -0.46 -7.86 8.64
C LEU A 66 -1.97 -7.55 8.70
N ALA A 67 -2.35 -6.30 8.45
CA ALA A 67 -3.75 -5.87 8.38
C ALA A 67 -4.51 -6.61 7.29
N THR A 68 -3.90 -6.87 6.13
CA THR A 68 -4.44 -7.70 5.05
C THR A 68 -4.72 -9.13 5.52
N GLY A 69 -3.77 -9.74 6.26
CA GLY A 69 -3.95 -11.06 6.85
C GLY A 69 -5.19 -11.13 7.75
N GLY A 70 -5.34 -10.16 8.64
CA GLY A 70 -6.52 -10.04 9.50
C GLY A 70 -7.80 -9.77 8.72
N ALA A 71 -7.76 -8.91 7.69
CA ALA A 71 -8.91 -8.61 6.84
C ALA A 71 -9.43 -9.86 6.12
N VAL A 72 -8.54 -10.69 5.58
CA VAL A 72 -8.92 -11.94 4.90
C VAL A 72 -9.61 -12.89 5.88
N ILE A 73 -8.99 -13.17 7.03
CA ILE A 73 -9.54 -14.13 8.02
C ILE A 73 -10.88 -13.63 8.57
N THR A 74 -10.96 -12.34 8.95
CA THR A 74 -12.22 -11.74 9.44
C THR A 74 -13.32 -11.78 8.38
N SER A 75 -13.00 -11.46 7.10
CA SER A 75 -13.97 -11.54 5.99
C SER A 75 -14.46 -12.96 5.74
N GLN A 76 -13.58 -13.96 5.83
CA GLN A 76 -13.94 -15.37 5.68
C GLN A 76 -14.90 -15.82 6.80
N PHE A 77 -14.65 -15.46 8.06
CA PHE A 77 -15.57 -15.79 9.15
C PHE A 77 -16.92 -15.09 9.03
N LEU A 78 -16.94 -13.84 8.56
CA LEU A 78 -18.19 -13.13 8.27
C LEU A 78 -18.97 -13.81 7.13
N GLY A 79 -18.27 -14.26 6.09
CA GLY A 79 -18.87 -15.05 5.00
C GLY A 79 -19.43 -16.38 5.48
N ALA A 80 -18.75 -17.06 6.39
CA ALA A 80 -19.19 -18.30 7.04
C ALA A 80 -20.34 -18.10 8.06
N LYS A 81 -20.83 -16.86 8.23
CA LYS A 81 -21.86 -16.51 9.24
C LYS A 81 -21.44 -16.83 10.68
N LYS A 82 -20.15 -16.68 11.00
CA LYS A 82 -19.55 -16.89 12.33
C LYS A 82 -19.07 -15.55 12.93
N PRO A 83 -19.98 -14.65 13.36
CA PRO A 83 -19.59 -13.31 13.83
C PRO A 83 -18.73 -13.35 15.11
N GLY A 84 -18.92 -14.36 15.98
CA GLY A 84 -18.07 -14.55 17.16
C GLY A 84 -16.60 -14.82 16.81
N GLU A 85 -16.34 -15.68 15.81
CA GLU A 85 -14.98 -15.93 15.33
C GLU A 85 -14.40 -14.72 14.58
N ALA A 86 -15.24 -13.97 13.85
CA ALA A 86 -14.82 -12.73 13.23
C ALA A 86 -14.39 -11.68 14.28
N SER A 87 -15.12 -11.56 15.39
CA SER A 87 -14.75 -10.70 16.52
C SER A 87 -13.44 -11.15 17.21
N ARG A 88 -13.25 -12.46 17.36
CA ARG A 88 -11.99 -13.02 17.88
C ARG A 88 -10.82 -12.71 16.94
N SER A 89 -11.01 -12.92 15.62
CA SER A 89 -10.00 -12.57 14.61
C SER A 89 -9.64 -11.08 14.65
N ALA A 90 -10.64 -10.19 14.79
CA ALA A 90 -10.42 -8.76 14.93
C ALA A 90 -9.61 -8.41 16.19
N GLY A 91 -9.93 -9.04 17.34
CA GLY A 91 -9.15 -8.88 18.58
C GLY A 91 -7.70 -9.33 18.41
N GLN A 92 -7.47 -10.51 17.81
CA GLN A 92 -6.12 -11.02 17.55
C GLN A 92 -5.33 -10.13 16.60
N LEU A 93 -5.97 -9.55 15.58
CA LEU A 93 -5.32 -8.61 14.68
C LEU A 93 -4.85 -7.37 15.43
N VAL A 94 -5.66 -6.79 16.33
CA VAL A 94 -5.28 -5.65 17.16
C VAL A 94 -4.11 -6.00 18.05
N THR A 95 -4.13 -7.17 18.70
CA THR A 95 -3.02 -7.65 19.56
C THR A 95 -1.73 -7.83 18.78
N LEU A 96 -1.77 -8.53 17.64
CA LEU A 96 -0.60 -8.76 16.79
C LEU A 96 -0.03 -7.44 16.24
N SER A 97 -0.90 -6.50 15.86
CA SER A 97 -0.49 -5.18 15.38
C SER A 97 0.16 -4.34 16.48
N SER A 98 -0.36 -4.42 17.71
CA SER A 98 0.24 -3.75 18.86
C SER A 98 1.63 -4.31 19.17
N ILE A 99 1.76 -5.64 19.23
CA ILE A 99 3.04 -6.31 19.49
C ILE A 99 4.06 -5.97 18.40
N LEU A 100 3.68 -6.14 17.12
CA LEU A 100 4.55 -5.87 16.00
C LEU A 100 4.95 -4.39 15.94
N GLY A 101 3.98 -3.48 16.08
CA GLY A 101 4.24 -2.04 16.06
C GLY A 101 5.19 -1.60 17.16
N THR A 102 5.01 -2.13 18.39
CA THR A 102 5.88 -1.83 19.52
C THR A 102 7.27 -2.46 19.35
N ALA A 103 7.35 -3.69 18.86
CA ALA A 103 8.63 -4.35 18.61
C ALA A 103 9.44 -3.63 17.52
N VAL A 104 8.80 -3.24 16.42
CA VAL A 104 9.44 -2.46 15.35
C VAL A 104 9.85 -1.08 15.85
N MET A 105 9.01 -0.39 16.64
CA MET A 105 9.38 0.86 17.28
C MET A 105 10.62 0.72 18.17
N ALA A 106 10.66 -0.28 19.04
CA ALA A 106 11.80 -0.51 19.93
C ALA A 106 13.07 -0.80 19.13
N LEU A 107 12.99 -1.67 18.13
CA LEU A 107 14.12 -2.01 17.25
C LEU A 107 14.65 -0.78 16.50
N CYS A 108 13.76 0.01 15.90
CA CYS A 108 14.15 1.20 15.14
C CYS A 108 14.73 2.29 16.05
N LEU A 109 14.20 2.49 17.28
CA LEU A 109 14.76 3.45 18.22
C LEU A 109 16.14 3.03 18.71
N LEU A 110 16.35 1.75 19.01
CA LEU A 110 17.64 1.20 19.45
C LEU A 110 18.70 1.31 18.32
N LEU A 111 18.30 1.03 17.09
CA LEU A 111 19.23 0.96 15.95
C LEU A 111 19.20 2.20 15.06
N ARG A 112 18.55 3.30 15.47
CA ARG A 112 18.31 4.49 14.62
C ARG A 112 19.56 5.01 13.92
N GLY A 113 20.66 5.19 14.64
CA GLY A 113 21.92 5.67 14.06
C GLY A 113 22.59 4.66 13.13
N PRO A 114 22.82 3.41 13.57
CA PRO A 114 23.30 2.33 12.69
C PRO A 114 22.42 2.10 11.45
N MET A 115 21.10 2.14 11.58
CA MET A 115 20.18 1.98 10.44
C MET A 115 20.37 3.08 9.40
N LEU A 116 20.37 4.35 9.80
CA LEU A 116 20.55 5.46 8.87
C LEU A 116 21.92 5.37 8.16
N ARG A 117 22.97 5.01 8.87
CA ARG A 117 24.30 4.83 8.26
C ARG A 117 24.36 3.62 7.33
N LEU A 118 23.69 2.51 7.68
CA LEU A 118 23.63 1.32 6.85
C LEU A 118 22.88 1.55 5.54
N PHE A 119 21.74 2.27 5.59
CA PHE A 119 20.91 2.51 4.41
C PHE A 119 21.47 3.62 3.51
N PHE A 120 22.09 4.64 4.09
CA PHE A 120 22.45 5.87 3.36
C PHE A 120 23.93 6.21 3.36
N GLY A 121 24.77 5.40 4.03
CA GLY A 121 26.23 5.59 4.07
C GLY A 121 26.65 6.89 4.77
N SER A 122 27.64 7.56 4.22
CA SER A 122 28.12 8.87 4.69
C SER A 122 27.30 9.98 4.03
N ILE A 123 26.38 10.57 4.78
CA ILE A 123 25.61 11.77 4.39
C ILE A 123 26.11 12.96 5.19
N ALA A 124 25.84 14.18 4.70
CA ALA A 124 26.23 15.42 5.37
C ALA A 124 25.62 15.48 6.79
N ASP A 125 26.34 16.05 7.75
CA ASP A 125 25.97 16.03 9.16
C ASP A 125 24.63 16.72 9.45
N ASP A 126 24.33 17.81 8.73
CA ASP A 126 23.04 18.52 8.82
C ASP A 126 21.86 17.67 8.34
N VAL A 127 22.04 16.94 7.23
CA VAL A 127 21.06 15.98 6.71
C VAL A 127 20.88 14.81 7.68
N PHE A 128 21.99 14.30 8.25
CA PHE A 128 21.93 13.22 9.24
C PHE A 128 21.19 13.63 10.51
N GLN A 129 21.42 14.84 11.01
CA GLN A 129 20.69 15.37 12.18
C GLN A 129 19.20 15.54 11.89
N ALA A 130 18.85 16.11 10.72
CA ALA A 130 17.47 16.24 10.27
C ALA A 130 16.77 14.86 10.19
N ALA A 131 17.44 13.87 9.58
CA ALA A 131 16.97 12.50 9.49
C ALA A 131 16.78 11.87 10.87
N MET A 132 17.72 12.04 11.80
CA MET A 132 17.64 11.51 13.16
C MET A 132 16.46 12.08 13.95
N ILE A 133 16.20 13.38 13.86
CA ILE A 133 15.05 14.01 14.52
C ILE A 133 13.75 13.44 13.95
N TYR A 134 13.61 13.46 12.63
CA TYR A 134 12.40 12.97 11.95
C TYR A 134 12.16 11.48 12.21
N PHE A 135 13.19 10.65 12.07
CA PHE A 135 13.10 9.21 12.30
C PHE A 135 12.73 8.87 13.73
N THR A 136 13.32 9.55 14.72
CA THR A 136 13.00 9.31 16.13
C THR A 136 11.53 9.57 16.43
N ILE A 137 10.99 10.72 15.98
CA ILE A 137 9.59 11.09 16.26
C ILE A 137 8.62 10.20 15.47
N THR A 138 8.89 9.94 14.19
CA THR A 138 8.01 9.10 13.37
C THR A 138 8.01 7.65 13.83
N THR A 139 9.14 7.13 14.34
CA THR A 139 9.25 5.77 14.89
C THR A 139 8.34 5.59 16.11
N ILE A 140 8.22 6.59 16.99
CA ILE A 140 7.30 6.56 18.14
C ILE A 140 5.83 6.39 17.67
N SER A 141 5.50 6.81 16.47
CA SER A 141 4.15 6.67 15.94
C SER A 141 3.81 5.28 15.38
N TYR A 142 4.78 4.36 15.22
CA TYR A 142 4.57 3.06 14.58
C TYR A 142 3.51 2.17 15.23
N PRO A 143 3.45 2.03 16.58
CA PRO A 143 2.38 1.26 17.21
C PRO A 143 1.00 1.79 16.86
N PHE A 144 0.85 3.11 16.83
CA PHE A 144 -0.43 3.77 16.51
C PHE A 144 -0.78 3.59 15.03
N LEU A 145 0.20 3.67 14.14
CA LEU A 145 0.00 3.41 12.72
C LEU A 145 -0.42 1.95 12.46
N ALA A 146 0.21 0.99 13.13
CA ALA A 146 -0.15 -0.42 13.05
C ALA A 146 -1.58 -0.68 13.54
N LEU A 147 -1.96 -0.06 14.66
CA LEU A 147 -3.31 -0.13 15.23
C LEU A 147 -4.36 0.53 14.34
N TYR A 148 -4.05 1.68 13.72
CA TYR A 148 -4.92 2.31 12.73
C TYR A 148 -5.16 1.38 11.53
N ASN A 149 -4.10 0.79 10.96
CA ASN A 149 -4.22 -0.15 9.84
C ASN A 149 -5.07 -1.37 10.20
N ALA A 150 -4.91 -1.91 11.42
CA ALA A 150 -5.72 -3.02 11.92
C ALA A 150 -7.21 -2.63 12.02
N GLY A 151 -7.51 -1.49 12.62
CA GLY A 151 -8.88 -0.99 12.75
C GLY A 151 -9.55 -0.72 11.40
N ALA A 152 -8.81 -0.08 10.47
CA ALA A 152 -9.28 0.15 9.11
C ALA A 152 -9.57 -1.17 8.37
N ALA A 153 -8.70 -2.18 8.54
CA ALA A 153 -8.90 -3.50 7.96
C ALA A 153 -10.14 -4.21 8.52
N ILE A 154 -10.41 -4.08 9.82
CA ILE A 154 -11.62 -4.63 10.46
C ILE A 154 -12.88 -3.98 9.85
N PHE A 155 -12.94 -2.66 9.74
CA PHE A 155 -14.09 -1.97 9.15
C PHE A 155 -14.29 -2.32 7.67
N ARG A 156 -13.21 -2.41 6.89
CA ARG A 156 -13.27 -2.90 5.50
C ARG A 156 -13.83 -4.33 5.42
N SER A 157 -13.41 -5.23 6.31
CA SER A 157 -13.89 -6.62 6.36
C SER A 157 -15.39 -6.71 6.63
N VAL A 158 -15.92 -5.81 7.45
CA VAL A 158 -17.38 -5.69 7.72
C VAL A 158 -18.11 -5.03 6.55
N GLY A 159 -17.40 -4.48 5.56
CA GLY A 159 -18.00 -3.80 4.41
C GLY A 159 -18.33 -2.33 4.68
N ASN A 160 -17.80 -1.75 5.75
CA ASN A 160 -18.01 -0.35 6.13
C ASN A 160 -16.70 0.45 5.99
N SER A 161 -16.27 0.66 4.76
CA SER A 161 -15.07 1.47 4.46
C SER A 161 -15.27 2.97 4.71
N GLU A 162 -16.51 3.43 4.89
CA GLU A 162 -16.80 4.83 5.19
C GLU A 162 -16.20 5.27 6.53
N VAL A 163 -16.17 4.38 7.52
CA VAL A 163 -15.55 4.67 8.82
C VAL A 163 -14.04 4.87 8.67
N SER A 164 -13.33 3.99 7.96
CA SER A 164 -11.88 4.14 7.75
C SER A 164 -11.58 5.43 6.97
N MET A 165 -12.36 5.75 5.95
CA MET A 165 -12.23 7.01 5.21
C MET A 165 -12.42 8.23 6.10
N ARG A 166 -13.49 8.28 6.91
CA ARG A 166 -13.74 9.43 7.81
C ARG A 166 -12.61 9.64 8.82
N VAL A 167 -12.07 8.55 9.39
CA VAL A 167 -10.93 8.64 10.30
C VAL A 167 -9.68 9.10 9.55
N SER A 168 -9.44 8.62 8.34
CA SER A 168 -8.35 9.08 7.46
C SER A 168 -8.45 10.57 7.17
N VAL A 169 -9.65 11.09 6.85
CA VAL A 169 -9.89 12.54 6.66
C VAL A 169 -9.48 13.34 7.89
N VAL A 170 -9.91 12.91 9.09
CA VAL A 170 -9.54 13.57 10.35
C VAL A 170 -8.03 13.56 10.57
N MET A 171 -7.38 12.40 10.33
CA MET A 171 -5.92 12.28 10.44
C MET A 171 -5.21 13.24 9.49
N ASN A 172 -5.64 13.29 8.23
CA ASN A 172 -5.01 14.09 7.20
C ASN A 172 -5.18 15.59 7.44
N ILE A 173 -6.37 16.03 7.85
CA ILE A 173 -6.61 17.43 8.26
C ILE A 173 -5.72 17.78 9.46
N THR A 174 -5.67 16.93 10.49
CA THR A 174 -4.83 17.15 11.67
C THR A 174 -3.35 17.24 11.29
N ASN A 175 -2.89 16.40 10.38
CA ASN A 175 -1.51 16.40 9.89
C ASN A 175 -1.20 17.71 9.14
N ILE A 176 -1.99 18.06 8.11
CA ILE A 176 -1.76 19.25 7.27
C ILE A 176 -1.82 20.53 8.10
N VAL A 177 -2.87 20.71 8.91
CA VAL A 177 -3.03 21.90 9.76
C VAL A 177 -1.93 21.96 10.82
N GLY A 178 -1.61 20.81 11.43
CA GLY A 178 -0.54 20.70 12.41
C GLY A 178 0.84 21.02 11.81
N ASN A 179 1.16 20.50 10.63
CA ASN A 179 2.40 20.81 9.91
C ASN A 179 2.50 22.31 9.63
N ALA A 180 1.44 22.92 9.07
CA ALA A 180 1.42 24.35 8.80
C ALA A 180 1.64 25.16 10.08
N PHE A 181 0.97 24.83 11.17
CA PHE A 181 1.13 25.51 12.44
C PHE A 181 2.54 25.33 13.03
N CYS A 182 3.05 24.09 13.09
CA CYS A 182 4.35 23.81 13.68
C CYS A 182 5.53 24.38 12.85
N ILE A 183 5.42 24.40 11.52
CA ILE A 183 6.47 24.93 10.64
C ILE A 183 6.43 26.46 10.60
N PHE A 184 5.27 27.06 10.28
CA PHE A 184 5.20 28.49 9.98
C PHE A 184 5.02 29.36 11.23
N VAL A 185 4.29 28.86 12.26
CA VAL A 185 4.02 29.62 13.49
C VAL A 185 5.08 29.30 14.55
N LEU A 186 5.28 28.01 14.88
CA LEU A 186 6.21 27.59 15.93
C LEU A 186 7.67 27.48 15.45
N ARG A 187 7.91 27.47 14.14
CA ARG A 187 9.27 27.39 13.53
C ARG A 187 10.09 26.20 14.04
N MET A 188 9.45 25.06 14.22
CA MET A 188 10.06 23.84 14.78
C MET A 188 10.99 23.10 13.78
N GLY A 189 11.21 23.62 12.58
CA GLY A 189 12.04 22.95 11.59
C GLY A 189 11.51 21.57 11.22
N VAL A 190 12.39 20.58 11.14
CA VAL A 190 12.03 19.19 10.77
C VAL A 190 11.06 18.55 11.78
N ALA A 191 11.18 18.87 13.08
CA ALA A 191 10.25 18.39 14.10
C ALA A 191 8.81 18.89 13.84
N GLY A 192 8.67 20.04 13.15
CA GLY A 192 7.37 20.61 12.78
C GLY A 192 6.55 19.77 11.81
N VAL A 193 7.14 18.79 11.12
CA VAL A 193 6.43 17.80 10.29
C VAL A 193 6.27 16.49 11.03
N ALA A 194 7.26 16.10 11.82
CA ALA A 194 7.26 14.83 12.54
C ALA A 194 6.22 14.79 13.68
N VAL A 195 6.10 15.87 14.44
CA VAL A 195 5.18 15.93 15.60
C VAL A 195 3.71 15.85 15.17
N PRO A 196 3.21 16.63 14.19
CA PRO A 196 1.83 16.49 13.72
C PRO A 196 1.56 15.12 13.09
N THR A 197 2.56 14.50 12.44
CA THR A 197 2.44 13.12 11.96
C THR A 197 2.24 12.15 13.11
N LEU A 198 2.97 12.28 14.21
CA LEU A 198 2.75 11.47 15.41
C LEU A 198 1.35 11.71 16.00
N VAL A 199 0.96 12.98 16.18
CA VAL A 199 -0.34 13.34 16.76
C VAL A 199 -1.50 12.81 15.91
N SER A 200 -1.44 12.98 14.61
CA SER A 200 -2.49 12.48 13.70
C SER A 200 -2.62 10.94 13.75
N ARG A 201 -1.51 10.20 13.82
CA ARG A 201 -1.52 8.74 13.94
C ARG A 201 -2.06 8.27 15.29
N VAL A 202 -1.71 8.94 16.40
CA VAL A 202 -2.28 8.68 17.72
C VAL A 202 -3.79 8.91 17.70
N LEU A 203 -4.23 10.06 17.19
CA LEU A 203 -5.64 10.41 17.09
C LEU A 203 -6.41 9.39 16.26
N GLY A 204 -5.90 9.03 15.09
CA GLY A 204 -6.51 8.03 14.20
C GLY A 204 -6.64 6.67 14.85
N ALA A 205 -5.58 6.19 15.54
CA ALA A 205 -5.59 4.93 16.28
C ALA A 205 -6.64 4.94 17.39
N VAL A 206 -6.68 5.99 18.21
CA VAL A 206 -7.65 6.12 19.31
C VAL A 206 -9.09 6.12 18.80
N ILE A 207 -9.37 6.93 17.76
CA ILE A 207 -10.72 7.03 17.18
C ILE A 207 -11.13 5.67 16.60
N ILE A 208 -10.30 5.06 15.75
CA ILE A 208 -10.69 3.83 15.06
C ILE A 208 -10.85 2.66 16.03
N LEU A 209 -9.97 2.53 17.04
CA LEU A 209 -10.10 1.50 18.07
C LEU A 209 -11.36 1.69 18.90
N LYS A 210 -11.67 2.93 19.33
CA LYS A 210 -12.92 3.22 20.04
C LYS A 210 -14.15 2.83 19.22
N LEU A 211 -14.11 3.04 17.89
CA LEU A 211 -15.20 2.65 17.00
C LEU A 211 -15.29 1.13 16.84
N THR A 212 -14.16 0.38 16.81
CA THR A 212 -14.18 -1.08 16.71
C THR A 212 -14.76 -1.76 17.96
N THR A 213 -14.73 -1.11 19.12
CA THR A 213 -15.29 -1.66 20.37
C THR A 213 -16.80 -1.41 20.53
N ARG A 214 -17.42 -0.62 19.67
CA ARG A 214 -18.87 -0.33 19.73
C ARG A 214 -19.72 -1.59 19.53
N HIS A 215 -20.89 -1.61 20.18
CA HIS A 215 -21.81 -2.74 20.14
C HIS A 215 -22.48 -3.01 18.78
N ASP A 216 -22.58 -1.98 17.95
CA ASP A 216 -23.15 -2.03 16.61
C ASP A 216 -22.21 -2.62 15.54
N ASN A 217 -20.92 -2.81 15.89
CA ASN A 217 -19.96 -3.42 14.98
C ASN A 217 -20.08 -4.95 14.99
N VAL A 218 -20.33 -5.55 13.82
CA VAL A 218 -20.47 -7.00 13.64
C VAL A 218 -19.19 -7.77 14.00
N ALA A 219 -18.02 -7.20 13.74
CA ALA A 219 -16.71 -7.74 14.15
C ALA A 219 -16.15 -6.92 15.33
N ARG A 220 -16.94 -6.85 16.42
CA ARG A 220 -16.59 -6.06 17.60
C ARG A 220 -15.32 -6.57 18.26
N VAL A 221 -14.37 -5.67 18.50
CA VAL A 221 -13.17 -5.97 19.30
C VAL A 221 -13.57 -5.98 20.78
N THR A 222 -13.37 -7.12 21.45
CA THR A 222 -13.61 -7.28 22.89
C THR A 222 -12.29 -7.36 23.64
N TRP A 223 -12.27 -6.90 24.89
CA TRP A 223 -11.09 -6.97 25.75
C TRP A 223 -10.58 -8.40 25.95
N ASP A 224 -11.49 -9.37 26.06
CA ASP A 224 -11.12 -10.79 26.16
C ASP A 224 -10.42 -11.30 24.87
N GLY A 225 -10.89 -10.86 23.71
CA GLY A 225 -10.25 -11.17 22.43
C GLY A 225 -8.86 -10.56 22.26
N VAL A 226 -8.56 -9.46 22.96
CA VAL A 226 -7.25 -8.77 22.94
C VAL A 226 -6.30 -9.39 23.96
N LYS A 227 -6.78 -9.70 25.16
CA LYS A 227 -5.92 -10.19 26.26
C LYS A 227 -5.46 -11.65 26.08
N HIS A 228 -6.28 -12.48 25.49
CA HIS A 228 -5.98 -13.90 25.32
C HIS A 228 -5.50 -14.18 23.88
N LEU A 229 -4.17 -14.31 23.73
CA LEU A 229 -3.60 -14.70 22.44
C LEU A 229 -4.07 -16.13 22.10
N GLN A 230 -4.71 -16.26 20.94
CA GLN A 230 -5.17 -17.55 20.40
C GLN A 230 -4.17 -18.01 19.32
N PRO A 231 -3.27 -18.98 19.64
CA PRO A 231 -2.16 -19.32 18.74
C PRO A 231 -2.61 -19.74 17.35
N GLN A 232 -3.74 -20.47 17.26
CA GLN A 232 -4.26 -20.94 15.98
C GLN A 232 -4.78 -19.76 15.12
N MET A 233 -5.50 -18.81 15.73
CA MET A 233 -6.01 -17.64 15.02
C MET A 233 -4.86 -16.72 14.60
N ALA A 234 -3.91 -16.49 15.48
CA ALA A 234 -2.70 -15.72 15.19
C ALA A 234 -1.90 -16.36 14.04
N LYS A 235 -1.72 -17.69 14.05
CA LYS A 235 -1.06 -18.43 12.97
C LYS A 235 -1.79 -18.26 11.63
N ASN A 236 -3.11 -18.27 11.61
CA ASN A 236 -3.88 -18.07 10.38
C ASN A 236 -3.70 -16.65 9.82
N ILE A 237 -3.70 -15.62 10.68
CA ILE A 237 -3.45 -14.23 10.27
C ILE A 237 -2.03 -14.07 9.74
N LEU A 238 -1.03 -14.61 10.45
CA LEU A 238 0.38 -14.55 10.08
C LEU A 238 0.68 -15.36 8.82
N TYR A 239 -0.04 -16.47 8.57
CA TYR A 239 0.10 -17.26 7.35
C TYR A 239 -0.17 -16.45 6.08
N ILE A 240 -1.04 -15.45 6.16
CA ILE A 240 -1.34 -14.53 5.06
C ILE A 240 -0.46 -13.28 5.17
N GLY A 241 -0.31 -12.74 6.37
CA GLY A 241 0.41 -11.49 6.62
C GLY A 241 1.90 -11.57 6.31
N ILE A 242 2.60 -12.63 6.73
CA ILE A 242 4.05 -12.75 6.53
C ILE A 242 4.42 -12.83 5.05
N PRO A 243 3.82 -13.72 4.22
CA PRO A 243 4.12 -13.74 2.79
C PRO A 243 3.81 -12.40 2.10
N SER A 244 2.71 -11.74 2.47
CA SER A 244 2.35 -10.43 1.93
C SER A 244 3.36 -9.35 2.35
N ALA A 245 3.86 -9.39 3.57
CA ALA A 245 4.88 -8.46 4.05
C ALA A 245 6.21 -8.65 3.32
N LEU A 246 6.65 -9.91 3.14
CA LEU A 246 7.86 -10.22 2.38
C LEU A 246 7.75 -9.75 0.93
N GLU A 247 6.61 -10.03 0.28
CA GLU A 247 6.34 -9.58 -1.10
C GLU A 247 6.43 -8.05 -1.21
N ASN A 248 5.71 -7.31 -0.37
CA ASN A 248 5.67 -5.85 -0.41
C ASN A 248 7.03 -5.22 -0.06
N SER A 249 7.73 -5.76 0.94
CA SER A 249 9.04 -5.25 1.37
C SER A 249 10.11 -5.47 0.31
N LEU A 250 10.16 -6.67 -0.29
CA LEU A 250 11.11 -6.97 -1.37
C LEU A 250 10.79 -6.16 -2.64
N PHE A 251 9.50 -5.93 -2.92
CA PHE A 251 9.11 -5.05 -4.02
C PHE A 251 9.61 -3.62 -3.79
N GLN A 252 9.50 -3.10 -2.58
CA GLN A 252 9.95 -1.75 -2.25
C GLN A 252 11.48 -1.63 -2.29
N LEU A 253 12.19 -2.63 -1.76
CA LEU A 253 13.66 -2.68 -1.87
C LEU A 253 14.10 -2.75 -3.34
N GLY A 254 13.42 -3.54 -4.16
CA GLY A 254 13.68 -3.61 -5.59
C GLY A 254 13.49 -2.25 -6.30
N ARG A 255 12.48 -1.47 -5.92
CA ARG A 255 12.30 -0.09 -6.44
C ARG A 255 13.48 0.81 -6.10
N VAL A 256 14.01 0.71 -4.89
CA VAL A 256 15.21 1.49 -4.48
C VAL A 256 16.41 1.10 -5.35
N LEU A 257 16.66 -0.18 -5.56
CA LEU A 257 17.76 -0.66 -6.41
C LEU A 257 17.62 -0.19 -7.86
N VAL A 258 16.40 -0.19 -8.39
CA VAL A 258 16.10 0.33 -9.73
C VAL A 258 16.42 1.83 -9.85
N VAL A 259 16.05 2.63 -8.85
CA VAL A 259 16.39 4.07 -8.82
C VAL A 259 17.91 4.27 -8.75
N SER A 260 18.64 3.42 -8.02
CA SER A 260 20.10 3.46 -7.98
C SER A 260 20.73 3.17 -9.35
N MET A 261 20.15 2.28 -10.17
CA MET A 261 20.60 2.05 -11.54
C MET A 261 20.37 3.28 -12.43
N ILE A 262 19.20 3.93 -12.30
CA ILE A 262 18.88 5.15 -13.06
C ILE A 262 19.81 6.30 -12.70
N SER A 263 20.24 6.41 -11.44
CA SER A 263 21.10 7.49 -10.98
C SER A 263 22.47 7.52 -11.66
N LEU A 264 22.92 6.39 -12.21
CA LEU A 264 24.18 6.32 -12.99
C LEU A 264 24.14 7.13 -14.29
N PHE A 265 22.93 7.49 -14.77
CA PHE A 265 22.74 8.23 -16.01
C PHE A 265 22.52 9.73 -15.83
N GLY A 266 22.71 10.24 -14.59
CA GLY A 266 22.69 11.66 -14.28
C GLY A 266 21.31 12.24 -13.98
N THR A 267 21.30 13.56 -13.77
CA THR A 267 20.13 14.29 -13.22
C THR A 267 18.91 14.27 -14.13
N VAL A 268 19.09 14.28 -15.45
CA VAL A 268 17.98 14.20 -16.44
C VAL A 268 17.17 12.93 -16.22
N HIS A 269 17.82 11.78 -16.12
CA HIS A 269 17.16 10.49 -15.91
C HIS A 269 16.50 10.39 -14.53
N ILE A 270 17.13 10.92 -13.48
CA ILE A 270 16.57 10.93 -12.13
C ILE A 270 15.30 11.79 -12.09
N SER A 271 15.37 13.02 -12.65
CA SER A 271 14.24 13.95 -12.64
C SER A 271 13.08 13.46 -13.48
N ALA A 272 13.35 12.92 -14.67
CA ALA A 272 12.32 12.32 -15.52
C ALA A 272 11.63 11.14 -14.82
N ASN A 273 12.40 10.25 -14.19
CA ASN A 273 11.87 9.12 -13.42
C ASN A 273 11.01 9.57 -12.22
N ALA A 274 11.42 10.64 -11.52
CA ALA A 274 10.67 11.17 -10.38
C ALA A 274 9.30 11.71 -10.83
N VAL A 275 9.24 12.50 -11.89
CA VAL A 275 8.00 13.02 -12.46
C VAL A 275 7.10 11.90 -12.96
N ALA A 276 7.67 10.93 -13.68
CA ALA A 276 6.92 9.78 -14.18
C ALA A 276 6.33 8.94 -13.04
N ASN A 277 7.05 8.70 -11.93
CA ASN A 277 6.53 7.99 -10.76
C ASN A 277 5.40 8.77 -10.05
N ASN A 278 5.41 10.11 -10.05
CA ASN A 278 4.31 10.89 -9.50
C ASN A 278 3.01 10.69 -10.30
N LEU A 279 3.11 10.73 -11.62
CA LEU A 279 1.96 10.51 -12.51
C LEU A 279 1.46 9.05 -12.45
N ASP A 280 2.38 8.07 -12.33
CA ASP A 280 2.08 6.67 -12.07
C ASP A 280 1.24 6.50 -10.78
N GLY A 281 1.69 7.12 -9.68
CA GLY A 281 0.97 7.09 -8.41
C GLY A 281 -0.49 7.56 -8.55
N MET A 282 -0.74 8.61 -9.33
CA MET A 282 -2.10 9.10 -9.61
C MET A 282 -2.91 8.09 -10.45
N GLY A 283 -2.27 7.48 -11.46
CA GLY A 283 -2.89 6.49 -12.34
C GLY A 283 -3.35 5.22 -11.62
N CYS A 284 -2.71 4.86 -10.50
CA CYS A 284 -2.94 3.61 -9.77
C CYS A 284 -3.90 3.74 -8.57
N ILE A 285 -4.40 4.94 -8.22
CA ILE A 285 -5.25 5.19 -7.04
C ILE A 285 -6.47 4.27 -7.03
N VAL A 286 -7.21 4.22 -8.13
CA VAL A 286 -8.47 3.46 -8.23
C VAL A 286 -8.20 1.96 -8.11
N GLY A 287 -7.16 1.45 -8.77
CA GLY A 287 -6.78 0.05 -8.71
C GLY A 287 -6.39 -0.39 -7.29
N GLN A 288 -5.66 0.44 -6.55
CA GLN A 288 -5.34 0.16 -5.15
C GLN A 288 -6.61 0.04 -4.28
N ALA A 289 -7.57 0.93 -4.47
CA ALA A 289 -8.86 0.89 -3.77
C ALA A 289 -9.65 -0.39 -4.10
N ILE A 290 -9.72 -0.76 -5.38
CA ILE A 290 -10.40 -1.99 -5.83
C ILE A 290 -9.67 -3.23 -5.28
N GLY A 291 -8.33 -3.21 -5.22
CA GLY A 291 -7.53 -4.26 -4.60
C GLY A 291 -7.90 -4.52 -3.14
N LEU A 292 -8.10 -3.45 -2.35
CA LEU A 292 -8.56 -3.56 -0.95
C LEU A 292 -9.99 -4.12 -0.85
N ALA A 293 -10.90 -3.66 -1.71
CA ALA A 293 -12.27 -4.18 -1.76
C ALA A 293 -12.33 -5.65 -2.19
N MET A 294 -11.44 -6.07 -3.12
CA MET A 294 -11.32 -7.44 -3.59
C MET A 294 -11.08 -8.42 -2.44
N ILE A 295 -10.23 -8.06 -1.47
CA ILE A 295 -9.94 -8.86 -0.28
C ILE A 295 -11.22 -9.13 0.51
N THR A 296 -12.02 -8.09 0.76
CA THR A 296 -13.27 -8.21 1.51
C THR A 296 -14.32 -9.03 0.77
N VAL A 297 -14.54 -8.71 -0.50
CA VAL A 297 -15.61 -9.34 -1.31
C VAL A 297 -15.31 -10.80 -1.56
N VAL A 298 -14.10 -11.11 -2.04
CA VAL A 298 -13.71 -12.50 -2.32
C VAL A 298 -13.54 -13.29 -1.03
N GLY A 299 -12.99 -12.70 0.03
CA GLY A 299 -12.85 -13.33 1.34
C GLY A 299 -14.21 -13.79 1.90
N ARG A 300 -15.27 -12.96 1.80
CA ARG A 300 -16.63 -13.35 2.20
C ARG A 300 -17.20 -14.46 1.33
N CYS A 301 -17.00 -14.42 0.02
CA CYS A 301 -17.45 -15.49 -0.88
C CYS A 301 -16.77 -16.83 -0.55
N VAL A 302 -15.46 -16.80 -0.30
CA VAL A 302 -14.68 -17.98 0.10
C VAL A 302 -15.16 -18.52 1.45
N GLY A 303 -15.37 -17.64 2.43
CA GLY A 303 -15.89 -18.02 3.74
C GLY A 303 -17.30 -18.65 3.67
N ALA A 304 -18.15 -18.15 2.78
CA ALA A 304 -19.46 -18.72 2.50
C ALA A 304 -19.43 -20.01 1.67
N GLN A 305 -18.23 -20.51 1.29
CA GLN A 305 -18.03 -21.67 0.40
C GLN A 305 -18.68 -21.50 -0.99
N GLN A 306 -18.90 -20.25 -1.42
CA GLN A 306 -19.50 -19.92 -2.72
C GLN A 306 -18.41 -19.52 -3.72
N LEU A 307 -17.60 -20.49 -4.13
CA LEU A 307 -16.42 -20.26 -4.97
C LEU A 307 -16.78 -19.75 -6.38
N ASP A 308 -17.98 -20.06 -6.88
CA ASP A 308 -18.44 -19.52 -8.16
C ASP A 308 -18.79 -18.04 -8.05
N GLN A 309 -19.37 -17.60 -6.92
CA GLN A 309 -19.55 -16.17 -6.66
C GLN A 309 -18.20 -15.46 -6.41
N ALA A 310 -17.23 -16.12 -5.77
CA ALA A 310 -15.88 -15.60 -5.64
C ALA A 310 -15.26 -15.32 -7.03
N SER A 311 -15.37 -16.29 -7.96
CA SER A 311 -14.92 -16.11 -9.36
C SER A 311 -15.69 -15.02 -10.08
N TYR A 312 -17.01 -14.94 -9.92
CA TYR A 312 -17.85 -13.92 -10.54
C TYR A 312 -17.49 -12.52 -10.07
N PHE A 313 -17.37 -12.30 -8.75
CA PHE A 313 -17.03 -10.98 -8.21
C PHE A 313 -15.58 -10.58 -8.49
N THR A 314 -14.65 -11.53 -8.54
CA THR A 314 -13.26 -11.26 -8.99
C THR A 314 -13.27 -10.70 -10.42
N LYS A 315 -13.92 -11.39 -11.36
CA LYS A 315 -14.02 -10.93 -12.75
C LYS A 315 -14.72 -9.57 -12.86
N LYS A 316 -15.78 -9.36 -12.08
CA LYS A 316 -16.54 -8.12 -12.07
C LYS A 316 -15.72 -6.94 -11.55
N LEU A 317 -15.03 -7.10 -10.42
CA LEU A 317 -14.19 -6.06 -9.85
C LEU A 317 -12.98 -5.77 -10.75
N LEU A 318 -12.39 -6.80 -11.39
CA LEU A 318 -11.36 -6.60 -12.41
C LEU A 318 -11.89 -5.80 -13.60
N LEU A 319 -13.09 -6.10 -14.10
CA LEU A 319 -13.70 -5.34 -15.19
C LEU A 319 -13.90 -3.87 -14.80
N TRP A 320 -14.37 -3.61 -13.58
CA TRP A 320 -14.52 -2.25 -13.08
C TRP A 320 -13.18 -1.54 -12.96
N ASP A 321 -12.14 -2.27 -12.57
CA ASP A 321 -10.78 -1.73 -12.51
C ASP A 321 -10.23 -1.42 -13.89
N TYR A 322 -10.38 -2.32 -14.86
CA TYR A 322 -10.00 -2.05 -16.26
C TYR A 322 -10.66 -0.79 -16.82
N ILE A 323 -11.95 -0.59 -16.53
CA ILE A 323 -12.68 0.60 -16.97
C ILE A 323 -12.17 1.85 -16.23
N ALA A 324 -12.17 1.84 -14.92
CA ALA A 324 -11.87 3.01 -14.11
C ALA A 324 -10.39 3.43 -14.21
N GLN A 325 -9.48 2.49 -14.00
CA GLN A 325 -8.04 2.75 -14.11
C GLN A 325 -7.61 2.99 -15.56
N GLY A 326 -8.23 2.25 -16.50
CA GLY A 326 -8.03 2.49 -17.94
C GLY A 326 -8.42 3.91 -18.32
N THR A 327 -9.57 4.39 -17.85
CA THR A 327 -10.01 5.77 -18.05
C THR A 327 -9.04 6.78 -17.43
N THR A 328 -8.61 6.54 -16.17
CA THR A 328 -7.66 7.44 -15.50
C THR A 328 -6.33 7.53 -16.26
N ASN A 329 -5.76 6.39 -16.66
CA ASN A 329 -4.50 6.37 -17.41
C ASN A 329 -4.66 6.95 -18.83
N ALA A 330 -5.80 6.72 -19.50
CA ALA A 330 -6.10 7.35 -20.78
C ALA A 330 -6.19 8.88 -20.66
N LEU A 331 -6.81 9.40 -19.60
CA LEU A 331 -6.84 10.84 -19.31
C LEU A 331 -5.43 11.39 -19.04
N ILE A 332 -4.59 10.68 -18.28
CA ILE A 332 -3.19 11.07 -18.07
C ILE A 332 -2.46 11.16 -19.41
N LEU A 333 -2.65 10.20 -20.32
CA LEU A 333 -2.02 10.22 -21.65
C LEU A 333 -2.53 11.36 -22.53
N ILE A 334 -3.83 11.64 -22.54
CA ILE A 334 -4.45 12.73 -23.32
C ILE A 334 -3.94 14.09 -22.82
N PHE A 335 -3.85 14.28 -21.49
CA PHE A 335 -3.42 15.51 -20.85
C PHE A 335 -1.93 15.51 -20.49
N LEU A 336 -1.11 14.61 -21.05
CA LEU A 336 0.28 14.44 -20.63
C LEU A 336 1.11 15.70 -20.82
N ASN A 337 0.99 16.40 -21.96
CA ASN A 337 1.72 17.63 -22.21
C ASN A 337 1.35 18.76 -21.22
N PRO A 338 0.06 19.07 -20.99
CA PRO A 338 -0.32 19.99 -19.91
C PRO A 338 0.17 19.59 -18.52
N LEU A 339 0.10 18.30 -18.17
CA LEU A 339 0.58 17.80 -16.88
C LEU A 339 2.09 17.99 -16.71
N LEU A 340 2.88 17.70 -17.75
CA LEU A 340 4.32 17.91 -17.72
C LEU A 340 4.70 19.39 -17.69
N SER A 341 3.87 20.28 -18.22
CA SER A 341 4.14 21.75 -18.20
C SER A 341 4.03 22.36 -16.80
N VAL A 342 3.37 21.68 -15.86
CA VAL A 342 3.32 22.11 -14.44
C VAL A 342 4.70 22.01 -13.77
N TYR A 343 5.55 21.11 -14.29
CA TYR A 343 6.89 20.91 -13.77
C TYR A 343 7.89 21.80 -14.54
N THR A 344 8.80 22.45 -13.82
CA THR A 344 9.89 23.23 -14.43
C THR A 344 11.00 22.28 -14.87
N LEU A 345 10.89 21.75 -16.10
CA LEU A 345 11.79 20.74 -16.66
C LEU A 345 12.54 21.31 -17.87
N SER A 346 13.79 20.86 -18.06
CA SER A 346 14.49 21.05 -19.35
C SER A 346 13.77 20.26 -20.46
N ASP A 347 13.96 20.65 -21.70
CA ASP A 347 13.31 19.98 -22.85
C ASP A 347 13.69 18.50 -22.92
N GLU A 348 14.94 18.16 -22.63
CA GLU A 348 15.45 16.79 -22.60
C GLU A 348 14.75 15.97 -21.49
N THR A 349 14.67 16.50 -20.27
CA THR A 349 13.99 15.84 -19.14
C THR A 349 12.50 15.68 -19.40
N ARG A 350 11.86 16.69 -20.00
CA ARG A 350 10.43 16.63 -20.38
C ARG A 350 10.16 15.56 -21.42
N HIS A 351 10.99 15.46 -22.47
CA HIS A 351 10.85 14.44 -23.48
C HIS A 351 11.03 13.04 -22.91
N LEU A 352 12.05 12.85 -22.04
CA LEU A 352 12.28 11.57 -21.38
C LEU A 352 11.10 11.21 -20.44
N ALA A 353 10.63 12.15 -19.61
CA ALA A 353 9.47 11.94 -18.74
C ALA A 353 8.21 11.58 -19.54
N TRP A 354 7.98 12.24 -20.67
CA TRP A 354 6.89 11.92 -21.58
C TRP A 354 6.98 10.47 -22.08
N LEU A 355 8.15 10.03 -22.53
CA LEU A 355 8.37 8.66 -22.98
C LEU A 355 8.12 7.63 -21.87
N LEU A 356 8.63 7.89 -20.64
CA LEU A 356 8.43 7.01 -19.49
C LEU A 356 6.95 6.86 -19.14
N VAL A 357 6.21 7.98 -19.08
CA VAL A 357 4.77 7.95 -18.78
C VAL A 357 3.98 7.24 -19.89
N MET A 358 4.35 7.43 -21.17
CA MET A 358 3.72 6.71 -22.29
C MET A 358 3.90 5.18 -22.15
N ILE A 359 5.11 4.73 -21.78
CA ILE A 359 5.39 3.30 -21.56
C ILE A 359 4.54 2.78 -20.39
N HIS A 360 4.52 3.51 -19.27
CA HIS A 360 3.80 3.08 -18.06
C HIS A 360 2.30 3.10 -18.26
N ALA A 361 1.71 4.28 -18.47
CA ALA A 361 0.26 4.45 -18.53
C ALA A 361 -0.36 3.63 -19.68
N GLY A 362 0.33 3.56 -20.85
CA GLY A 362 -0.08 2.70 -21.96
C GLY A 362 -0.13 1.22 -21.60
N SER A 363 0.88 0.74 -20.87
CA SER A 363 0.94 -0.66 -20.41
C SER A 363 -0.01 -0.91 -19.24
N ALA A 364 -0.17 0.07 -18.33
CA ALA A 364 -1.00 -0.05 -17.13
C ALA A 364 -2.48 -0.27 -17.47
N ILE A 365 -2.99 0.32 -18.54
CA ILE A 365 -4.36 0.12 -19.02
C ILE A 365 -4.68 -1.38 -19.18
N PHE A 366 -3.72 -2.17 -19.67
CA PHE A 366 -3.93 -3.58 -20.01
C PHE A 366 -3.39 -4.55 -18.95
N LEU A 367 -2.29 -4.22 -18.29
CA LEU A 367 -1.55 -5.17 -17.45
C LEU A 367 -1.78 -4.97 -15.97
N TRP A 368 -1.94 -3.74 -15.51
CA TRP A 368 -1.94 -3.44 -14.08
C TRP A 368 -3.09 -4.11 -13.29
N PRO A 369 -4.35 -4.14 -13.77
CA PRO A 369 -5.45 -4.80 -13.06
C PRO A 369 -5.19 -6.28 -12.80
N ALA A 370 -4.75 -7.02 -13.81
CA ALA A 370 -4.47 -8.44 -13.65
C ALA A 370 -3.14 -8.72 -12.92
N GLY A 371 -2.17 -7.79 -12.97
CA GLY A 371 -0.88 -7.93 -12.29
C GLY A 371 -0.89 -7.58 -10.81
N PHE A 372 -1.75 -6.65 -10.38
CA PHE A 372 -1.73 -6.10 -9.02
C PHE A 372 -3.06 -6.20 -8.26
N VAL A 373 -4.21 -6.22 -8.93
CA VAL A 373 -5.52 -6.37 -8.29
C VAL A 373 -5.92 -7.83 -8.17
N LEU A 374 -5.75 -8.64 -9.22
CA LEU A 374 -6.07 -10.07 -9.20
C LEU A 374 -5.36 -10.86 -8.08
N PRO A 375 -4.07 -10.61 -7.74
CA PRO A 375 -3.41 -11.28 -6.63
C PRO A 375 -4.14 -11.12 -5.29
N ASN A 376 -4.88 -10.02 -5.08
CA ASN A 376 -5.66 -9.83 -3.86
C ASN A 376 -6.82 -10.82 -3.74
N ALA A 377 -7.42 -11.24 -4.87
CA ALA A 377 -8.40 -12.32 -4.88
C ALA A 377 -7.76 -13.66 -4.50
N LEU A 378 -6.55 -13.95 -5.01
CA LEU A 378 -5.81 -15.17 -4.66
C LEU A 378 -5.41 -15.18 -3.18
N ARG A 379 -4.97 -14.03 -2.63
CA ARG A 379 -4.69 -13.88 -1.19
C ARG A 379 -5.95 -14.10 -0.34
N ALA A 380 -7.07 -13.54 -0.75
CA ALA A 380 -8.36 -13.73 -0.09
C ALA A 380 -8.84 -15.19 -0.12
N ALA A 381 -8.33 -15.98 -1.06
CA ALA A 381 -8.53 -17.41 -1.20
C ALA A 381 -7.44 -18.28 -0.55
N ASN A 382 -6.59 -17.71 0.32
CA ASN A 382 -5.47 -18.36 1.02
C ASN A 382 -4.32 -18.85 0.10
N ASP A 383 -4.28 -18.45 -1.17
CA ASP A 383 -3.20 -18.83 -2.12
C ASP A 383 -2.01 -17.84 -2.09
N VAL A 384 -1.62 -17.44 -0.88
CA VAL A 384 -0.64 -16.38 -0.62
C VAL A 384 0.80 -16.76 -0.97
N ARG A 385 1.16 -18.04 -0.84
CA ARG A 385 2.52 -18.50 -1.19
C ARG A 385 2.78 -18.39 -2.69
N PHE A 386 1.76 -18.69 -3.49
CA PHE A 386 1.86 -18.55 -4.95
C PHE A 386 2.04 -17.09 -5.34
N THR A 387 1.23 -16.17 -4.79
CA THR A 387 1.36 -14.74 -5.10
C THR A 387 2.72 -14.20 -4.68
N MET A 388 3.18 -14.54 -3.48
CA MET A 388 4.49 -14.13 -2.99
C MET A 388 5.63 -14.63 -3.89
N LEU A 389 5.68 -15.94 -4.17
CA LEU A 389 6.76 -16.52 -4.98
C LEU A 389 6.78 -15.94 -6.39
N THR A 390 5.63 -15.84 -7.04
CA THR A 390 5.51 -15.23 -8.38
C THR A 390 6.02 -13.79 -8.37
N SER A 391 5.60 -12.99 -7.39
CA SER A 391 6.00 -11.58 -7.30
C SER A 391 7.50 -11.41 -7.01
N ILE A 392 8.06 -12.23 -6.10
CA ILE A 392 9.49 -12.16 -5.74
C ILE A 392 10.37 -12.60 -6.92
N LEU A 393 10.03 -13.72 -7.55
CA LEU A 393 10.79 -14.21 -8.71
C LEU A 393 10.70 -13.25 -9.89
N SER A 394 9.52 -12.74 -10.16
CA SER A 394 9.31 -11.75 -11.23
C SER A 394 10.11 -10.48 -10.95
N MET A 395 10.08 -9.96 -9.71
CA MET A 395 10.86 -8.79 -9.30
C MET A 395 12.36 -9.01 -9.44
N GLY A 396 12.87 -10.17 -9.01
CA GLY A 396 14.30 -10.49 -9.08
C GLY A 396 14.80 -10.64 -10.51
N ILE A 397 14.09 -11.45 -11.31
CA ILE A 397 14.53 -11.81 -12.66
C ILE A 397 14.22 -10.67 -13.66
N TRP A 398 12.95 -10.32 -13.79
CA TRP A 398 12.52 -9.40 -14.84
C TRP A 398 12.68 -7.94 -14.45
N ARG A 399 12.42 -7.58 -13.19
CA ARG A 399 12.54 -6.18 -12.78
C ARG A 399 13.99 -5.78 -12.48
N LEU A 400 14.76 -6.58 -11.75
CA LEU A 400 16.14 -6.22 -11.34
C LEU A 400 17.17 -6.68 -12.37
N ALA A 401 17.29 -7.98 -12.66
CA ALA A 401 18.32 -8.48 -13.55
C ALA A 401 18.14 -7.95 -14.98
N PHE A 402 16.92 -7.96 -15.49
CA PHE A 402 16.64 -7.45 -16.83
C PHE A 402 16.77 -5.92 -16.91
N SER A 403 16.42 -5.18 -15.85
CA SER A 403 16.73 -3.74 -15.77
C SER A 403 18.23 -3.47 -15.83
N TYR A 404 19.05 -4.27 -15.14
CA TYR A 404 20.49 -4.12 -15.20
C TYR A 404 21.03 -4.30 -16.63
N ILE A 405 20.53 -5.30 -17.35
CA ILE A 405 20.92 -5.55 -18.74
C ILE A 405 20.52 -4.37 -19.64
N LEU A 406 19.26 -3.96 -19.61
CA LEU A 406 18.76 -2.91 -20.51
C LEU A 406 19.29 -1.52 -20.12
N CYS A 407 19.26 -1.19 -18.83
CA CYS A 407 19.65 0.12 -18.33
C CYS A 407 21.16 0.32 -18.40
N VAL A 408 21.95 -0.61 -17.81
CA VAL A 408 23.38 -0.43 -17.60
C VAL A 408 24.19 -1.00 -18.77
N GLN A 409 23.97 -2.25 -19.16
CA GLN A 409 24.79 -2.88 -20.21
C GLN A 409 24.45 -2.37 -21.61
N MET A 410 23.17 -2.16 -21.90
CA MET A 410 22.74 -1.62 -23.20
C MET A 410 22.68 -0.09 -23.22
N GLY A 411 22.93 0.59 -22.09
CA GLY A 411 22.99 2.04 -22.01
C GLY A 411 21.65 2.77 -22.20
N MET A 412 20.51 2.06 -22.07
CA MET A 412 19.17 2.65 -22.29
C MET A 412 18.70 3.56 -21.14
N GLY A 413 19.44 3.62 -20.02
CA GLY A 413 19.11 4.46 -18.88
C GLY A 413 17.71 4.16 -18.31
N ALA A 414 16.97 5.21 -17.94
CA ALA A 414 15.64 5.07 -17.35
C ALA A 414 14.67 4.31 -18.27
N VAL A 415 14.75 4.46 -19.60
CA VAL A 415 13.88 3.78 -20.54
C VAL A 415 14.03 2.26 -20.42
N GLY A 416 15.25 1.76 -20.32
CA GLY A 416 15.52 0.34 -20.14
C GLY A 416 14.86 -0.24 -18.87
N VAL A 417 14.89 0.50 -17.79
CA VAL A 417 14.22 0.13 -16.53
C VAL A 417 12.69 0.06 -16.69
N TRP A 418 12.10 1.01 -17.37
CA TRP A 418 10.63 1.05 -17.56
C TRP A 418 10.15 -0.02 -18.55
N ILE A 419 10.97 -0.38 -19.54
CA ILE A 419 10.70 -1.55 -20.41
C ILE A 419 10.78 -2.85 -19.58
N ALA A 420 11.80 -3.02 -18.75
CA ALA A 420 11.92 -4.17 -17.86
C ALA A 420 10.72 -4.29 -16.90
N MET A 421 10.15 -3.17 -16.46
CA MET A 421 8.92 -3.12 -15.69
C MET A 421 7.73 -3.73 -16.44
N VAL A 422 7.56 -3.38 -17.71
CA VAL A 422 6.48 -3.94 -18.53
C VAL A 422 6.66 -5.45 -18.71
N VAL A 423 7.89 -5.93 -18.91
CA VAL A 423 8.17 -7.37 -18.99
C VAL A 423 7.84 -8.08 -17.68
N ASP A 424 8.23 -7.50 -16.51
CA ASP A 424 7.82 -7.99 -15.20
C ASP A 424 6.29 -8.10 -15.07
N TRP A 425 5.56 -7.08 -15.52
CA TRP A 425 4.10 -7.09 -15.48
C TRP A 425 3.47 -8.16 -16.38
N VAL A 426 3.98 -8.36 -17.59
CA VAL A 426 3.52 -9.43 -18.49
C VAL A 426 3.70 -10.81 -17.84
N CYS A 427 4.86 -11.05 -17.22
CA CYS A 427 5.13 -12.30 -16.51
C CYS A 427 4.15 -12.51 -15.34
N ARG A 428 3.94 -11.49 -14.49
CA ARG A 428 2.99 -11.52 -13.36
C ARG A 428 1.57 -11.80 -13.84
N VAL A 429 1.10 -11.03 -14.83
CA VAL A 429 -0.25 -11.19 -15.42
C VAL A 429 -0.44 -12.61 -15.90
N THR A 430 0.51 -13.14 -16.69
CA THR A 430 0.44 -14.50 -17.22
C THR A 430 0.31 -15.52 -16.08
N CYS A 431 1.19 -15.46 -15.06
CA CYS A 431 1.17 -16.37 -13.94
C CYS A 431 -0.16 -16.28 -13.14
N PHE A 432 -0.62 -15.07 -12.82
CA PHE A 432 -1.84 -14.89 -12.02
C PHE A 432 -3.11 -15.25 -12.79
N VAL A 433 -3.19 -14.89 -14.07
CA VAL A 433 -4.34 -15.23 -14.91
C VAL A 433 -4.42 -16.75 -15.12
N VAL A 434 -3.32 -17.41 -15.45
CA VAL A 434 -3.26 -18.88 -15.58
C VAL A 434 -3.68 -19.55 -14.27
N ARG A 435 -3.18 -19.07 -13.12
CA ARG A 435 -3.56 -19.60 -11.80
C ARG A 435 -5.04 -19.43 -11.51
N PHE A 436 -5.60 -18.29 -11.86
CA PHE A 436 -7.01 -17.99 -11.64
C PHE A 436 -7.92 -18.81 -12.57
N VAL A 437 -7.62 -18.83 -13.88
CA VAL A 437 -8.42 -19.52 -14.90
C VAL A 437 -8.39 -21.03 -14.72
N SER A 438 -7.24 -21.62 -14.40
CA SER A 438 -7.11 -23.05 -14.09
C SER A 438 -7.91 -23.51 -12.88
N GLY A 439 -8.41 -22.57 -12.05
CA GLY A 439 -9.13 -22.91 -10.83
C GLY A 439 -8.27 -23.53 -9.73
N ALA A 440 -6.95 -23.57 -9.89
CA ALA A 440 -6.04 -24.18 -8.91
C ALA A 440 -6.09 -23.51 -7.52
N TRP A 441 -6.45 -22.23 -7.46
CA TRP A 441 -6.68 -21.48 -6.22
C TRP A 441 -7.88 -22.02 -5.41
N LYS A 442 -8.91 -22.58 -6.08
CA LYS A 442 -10.11 -23.15 -5.40
C LYS A 442 -9.74 -24.28 -4.45
N LYS A 443 -8.69 -25.07 -4.79
CA LYS A 443 -8.18 -26.15 -3.93
C LYS A 443 -7.63 -25.66 -2.58
N LYS A 444 -7.20 -24.38 -2.51
CA LYS A 444 -6.69 -23.77 -1.27
C LYS A 444 -7.82 -23.29 -0.33
N CYS A 445 -9.03 -23.14 -0.83
CA CYS A 445 -10.19 -22.72 -0.07
C CYS A 445 -10.82 -23.90 0.73
N VAL A 446 -10.60 -25.14 0.30
CA VAL A 446 -11.25 -26.34 0.87
C VAL A 446 -10.46 -26.92 2.05
N ALA A 447 -9.19 -26.55 2.20
CA ALA A 447 -8.32 -27.08 3.26
C ALA A 447 -8.31 -26.12 4.47
N LYS A 448 -9.29 -26.30 5.39
CA LYS A 448 -9.16 -26.14 6.87
C LYS A 448 -10.51 -26.02 7.57
#